data_d7f6561b2ad310d215205c30c102405d
#
_entry.id   d7f6561b2ad310d215205c30c102405d
#
_cell.length_a   1.000
_cell.length_b   1.000
_cell.length_c   1.000
_cell.angle_alpha   90.00
_cell.angle_beta   90.00
_cell.angle_gamma   90.00
#
_symmetry.space_group_name_H-M   'P 1'
#
loop_
_entity.id
_entity.type
_entity.pdbx_description
1 polymer ?
#
loop_
_entity_poly.entity_id
_entity_poly.type
_entity_poly.pdbx_seq_one_letter_code
_entity_poly.pdbx_strand_id
1 'polypeptide(L)'
;MKSLRTDRQINGLALAEASGTAFILAAASLLLCLSMQAAQAQITFGGGAKQQKPTPAEWEAVANAIGKSGSMQPGDVFKIGLPRTDLEVTVRGVQLNPVLALGSWVAFKKSPNMTMVMGDLVLTEAEVGPVMWSLQESGIDMTALHNHVLDESPRVMYMHISGHGEALKLAEALHRALSYTKTPLETPGKATLKTRMPARIELHQLEVVLNRTGKENSGVYQFSIPRAEKIMENEMEISPAMGVATAINFQPIGEDRAAITGDFVLVASEVNPVIHTLRENGIAVTALHSHMLDESPRLFFMHFWANDEALKLARGLRLALDKTNSVAH
;
A
#
# COMPACT_ATOMS: atom_id res chain seq x y z
N MET A 1 -12.38 74.01 6.51
CA MET A 1 -12.41 74.89 5.32
C MET A 1 -12.87 74.08 4.14
N LYS A 2 -14.03 74.43 3.67
CA LYS A 2 -14.56 74.48 2.31
C LYS A 2 -14.57 73.19 1.55
N SER A 3 -15.76 72.47 1.36
CA SER A 3 -16.89 72.89 0.53
C SER A 3 -16.53 72.89 -0.99
N LEU A 4 -17.26 72.15 -1.82
CA LEU A 4 -18.59 72.25 -2.39
C LEU A 4 -18.73 71.08 -3.40
N ARG A 5 -19.81 70.28 -3.48
CA ARG A 5 -21.10 70.50 -4.16
C ARG A 5 -20.98 70.92 -5.64
N THR A 6 -21.57 70.14 -6.50
CA THR A 6 -22.88 70.30 -7.13
C THR A 6 -23.05 69.24 -8.21
N ASP A 7 -24.08 68.45 -8.26
CA ASP A 7 -25.47 68.62 -8.69
C ASP A 7 -25.74 68.76 -10.21
N ARG A 8 -26.75 67.99 -10.56
CA ARG A 8 -27.80 68.19 -11.60
C ARG A 8 -27.58 67.43 -12.92
N GLN A 9 -28.54 66.89 -13.48
CA GLN A 9 -30.00 66.68 -13.45
C GLN A 9 -30.45 66.28 -14.87
N ILE A 10 -31.26 65.21 -14.94
CA ILE A 10 -32.64 65.18 -15.48
C ILE A 10 -32.83 65.34 -17.00
N ASN A 11 -33.63 64.51 -17.52
CA ASN A 11 -34.75 64.52 -18.48
C ASN A 11 -34.52 63.46 -19.59
N GLY A 12 -35.48 62.69 -20.02
CA GLY A 12 -36.93 62.71 -19.81
C GLY A 12 -37.56 62.00 -21.00
N LEU A 13 -38.54 61.21 -20.71
CA LEU A 13 -39.71 60.85 -21.50
C LEU A 13 -39.64 60.66 -23.03
N ALA A 14 -40.15 59.58 -23.54
CA ALA A 14 -41.41 59.53 -24.25
C ALA A 14 -41.94 58.17 -24.52
N LEU A 15 -43.16 57.93 -24.12
CA LEU A 15 -44.04 56.86 -24.51
C LEU A 15 -44.42 56.93 -25.98
N ALA A 16 -44.68 55.85 -26.64
CA ALA A 16 -45.71 55.73 -27.69
C ALA A 16 -46.24 54.28 -27.71
N GLU A 17 -47.50 54.23 -27.33
CA GLU A 17 -48.41 53.11 -27.59
C GLU A 17 -48.80 53.04 -29.05
N ALA A 18 -49.04 51.87 -29.59
CA ALA A 18 -50.08 51.62 -30.59
C ALA A 18 -50.38 50.13 -30.71
N SER A 19 -51.43 49.79 -30.21
CA SER A 19 -52.53 48.83 -30.44
C SER A 19 -52.67 48.35 -31.89
N GLY A 20 -53.14 47.09 -32.00
CA GLY A 20 -53.96 46.73 -33.15
C GLY A 20 -53.93 45.26 -33.62
N THR A 21 -54.87 44.56 -33.13
CA THR A 21 -55.80 43.62 -33.80
C THR A 21 -55.33 42.22 -34.19
N ALA A 22 -56.12 41.37 -33.60
CA ALA A 22 -56.26 39.92 -33.84
C ALA A 22 -56.69 39.61 -35.29
N PHE A 23 -56.24 38.47 -35.80
CA PHE A 23 -57.07 37.62 -36.67
C PHE A 23 -56.83 36.14 -36.35
N ILE A 24 -57.93 35.50 -36.03
CA ILE A 24 -58.14 34.08 -35.86
C ILE A 24 -58.25 33.45 -37.25
N LEU A 25 -57.54 32.36 -37.50
CA LEU A 25 -58.01 31.33 -38.42
C LEU A 25 -57.44 29.96 -38.02
N ALA A 26 -58.37 29.10 -37.66
CA ALA A 26 -58.16 27.67 -37.42
C ALA A 26 -58.10 26.93 -38.74
N ALA A 27 -57.27 25.88 -38.82
CA ALA A 27 -57.59 24.58 -39.47
C ALA A 27 -56.45 23.60 -39.26
N ALA A 28 -56.69 22.64 -38.44
CA ALA A 28 -56.79 21.18 -38.73
C ALA A 28 -55.53 20.46 -39.22
N SER A 29 -55.10 19.51 -38.35
CA SER A 29 -54.71 18.14 -38.65
C SER A 29 -53.36 17.89 -39.32
N LEU A 30 -52.40 17.40 -38.60
CA LEU A 30 -52.05 15.98 -38.69
C LEU A 30 -51.05 15.60 -37.59
N LEU A 31 -51.40 14.57 -36.81
CA LEU A 31 -50.48 13.88 -35.91
C LEU A 31 -49.25 13.40 -36.69
N LEU A 32 -48.08 13.80 -36.25
CA LEU A 32 -46.89 13.00 -36.41
C LEU A 32 -46.14 13.04 -35.04
N CYS A 33 -46.40 12.01 -34.24
CA CYS A 33 -45.61 11.71 -33.05
C CYS A 33 -44.20 11.32 -33.53
N LEU A 34 -43.26 12.26 -33.57
CA LEU A 34 -41.86 11.94 -33.51
C LEU A 34 -41.45 12.00 -32.04
N SER A 35 -41.41 10.85 -31.42
CA SER A 35 -40.77 10.62 -30.13
C SER A 35 -39.27 10.94 -30.26
N MET A 36 -38.92 12.17 -29.93
CA MET A 36 -37.54 12.47 -29.59
C MET A 36 -37.26 11.83 -28.22
N GLN A 37 -36.82 10.57 -28.24
CA GLN A 37 -36.13 9.99 -27.10
C GLN A 37 -34.83 10.77 -26.95
N ALA A 38 -34.81 11.69 -25.96
CA ALA A 38 -33.61 12.24 -25.43
C ALA A 38 -32.77 11.07 -24.86
N ALA A 39 -31.78 10.65 -25.61
CA ALA A 39 -30.76 9.77 -25.10
C ALA A 39 -30.00 10.54 -24.01
N GLN A 40 -30.44 10.40 -22.75
CA GLN A 40 -29.62 10.74 -21.61
C GLN A 40 -28.42 9.79 -21.62
N ALA A 41 -27.31 10.26 -22.16
CA ALA A 41 -26.01 9.62 -21.94
C ALA A 41 -25.75 9.71 -20.42
N GLN A 42 -26.09 8.66 -19.70
CA GLN A 42 -25.56 8.43 -18.38
C GLN A 42 -24.05 8.24 -18.54
N ILE A 43 -23.29 9.29 -18.23
CA ILE A 43 -21.87 9.17 -17.98
C ILE A 43 -21.75 8.38 -16.67
N THR A 44 -21.76 7.06 -16.78
CA THR A 44 -21.29 6.19 -15.73
C THR A 44 -19.80 6.44 -15.59
N PHE A 45 -19.42 7.19 -14.58
CA PHE A 45 -18.07 7.14 -14.04
C PHE A 45 -17.86 5.71 -13.50
N GLY A 46 -17.59 4.80 -14.41
CA GLY A 46 -17.12 3.47 -14.09
C GLY A 46 -15.69 3.60 -13.59
N GLY A 47 -15.53 3.78 -12.30
CA GLY A 47 -14.29 3.39 -11.63
C GLY A 47 -14.10 1.91 -11.91
N GLY A 48 -13.37 1.58 -12.96
CA GLY A 48 -13.07 0.21 -13.34
C GLY A 48 -12.24 -0.43 -12.24
N ALA A 49 -12.88 -1.12 -11.33
CA ALA A 49 -12.20 -2.15 -10.57
C ALA A 49 -11.50 -3.04 -11.59
N LYS A 50 -10.16 -2.99 -11.64
CA LYS A 50 -9.38 -3.89 -12.50
C LYS A 50 -9.83 -5.30 -12.15
N GLN A 51 -10.55 -5.97 -13.04
CA GLN A 51 -10.93 -7.37 -12.86
C GLN A 51 -9.65 -8.15 -12.63
N GLN A 52 -9.47 -8.64 -11.42
CA GLN A 52 -8.35 -9.49 -11.07
C GLN A 52 -8.47 -10.75 -11.92
N LYS A 53 -7.40 -11.11 -12.66
CA LYS A 53 -7.38 -12.36 -13.41
C LYS A 53 -7.71 -13.52 -12.45
N PRO A 54 -8.53 -14.51 -12.87
CA PRO A 54 -8.80 -15.67 -12.03
C PRO A 54 -7.50 -16.35 -11.62
N THR A 55 -7.44 -16.78 -10.37
CA THR A 55 -6.28 -17.49 -9.82
C THR A 55 -6.15 -18.84 -10.54
N PRO A 56 -5.00 -19.19 -11.12
CA PRO A 56 -4.80 -20.51 -11.72
C PRO A 56 -5.02 -21.63 -10.69
N ALA A 57 -5.55 -22.78 -11.14
CA ALA A 57 -5.93 -23.89 -10.26
C ALA A 57 -4.79 -24.39 -9.35
N GLU A 58 -3.54 -24.33 -9.82
CA GLU A 58 -2.39 -24.71 -9.00
C GLU A 58 -2.17 -23.77 -7.80
N TRP A 59 -2.40 -22.46 -7.97
CA TRP A 59 -2.32 -21.49 -6.87
C TRP A 59 -3.48 -21.60 -5.91
N GLU A 60 -4.63 -22.09 -6.38
CA GLU A 60 -5.74 -22.47 -5.50
C GLU A 60 -5.34 -23.66 -4.61
N ALA A 61 -4.64 -24.67 -5.16
CA ALA A 61 -4.11 -25.79 -4.37
C ALA A 61 -3.09 -25.32 -3.32
N VAL A 62 -2.21 -24.38 -3.66
CA VAL A 62 -1.25 -23.75 -2.73
C VAL A 62 -1.99 -22.98 -1.62
N ALA A 63 -3.01 -22.18 -1.98
CA ALA A 63 -3.83 -21.44 -1.02
C ALA A 63 -4.54 -22.37 -0.04
N ASN A 64 -5.11 -23.47 -0.54
CA ASN A 64 -5.79 -24.47 0.27
C ASN A 64 -4.80 -25.21 1.20
N ALA A 65 -3.61 -25.53 0.73
CA ALA A 65 -2.57 -26.18 1.54
C ALA A 65 -2.08 -25.27 2.68
N ILE A 66 -1.93 -23.96 2.44
CA ILE A 66 -1.60 -22.99 3.49
C ILE A 66 -2.80 -22.74 4.43
N GLY A 67 -4.03 -22.89 3.92
CA GLY A 67 -5.26 -22.55 4.64
C GLY A 67 -5.64 -21.08 4.55
N LYS A 68 -5.12 -20.33 3.54
CA LYS A 68 -5.38 -18.92 3.33
C LYS A 68 -5.41 -18.55 1.86
N SER A 69 -6.39 -17.74 1.45
CA SER A 69 -6.45 -17.23 0.09
C SER A 69 -5.31 -16.25 -0.23
N GLY A 70 -4.89 -16.26 -1.48
CA GLY A 70 -3.89 -15.34 -2.01
C GLY A 70 -4.39 -14.61 -3.25
N SER A 71 -3.51 -13.83 -3.86
CA SER A 71 -3.80 -13.12 -5.10
C SER A 71 -2.57 -13.03 -5.99
N MET A 72 -2.82 -12.98 -7.32
CA MET A 72 -1.77 -12.73 -8.29
C MET A 72 -1.31 -11.27 -8.21
N GLN A 73 -0.01 -11.09 -8.18
CA GLN A 73 0.66 -9.80 -8.18
C GLN A 73 1.42 -9.62 -9.52
N PRO A 74 1.84 -8.39 -9.87
CA PRO A 74 2.71 -8.17 -11.03
C PRO A 74 3.97 -9.03 -10.99
N GLY A 75 4.42 -9.49 -12.18
CA GLY A 75 5.60 -10.36 -12.32
C GLY A 75 5.30 -11.84 -12.05
N ASP A 76 4.05 -12.25 -12.25
CA ASP A 76 3.56 -13.64 -12.11
C ASP A 76 3.81 -14.22 -10.70
N VAL A 77 3.69 -13.37 -9.69
CA VAL A 77 3.84 -13.74 -8.28
C VAL A 77 2.49 -14.03 -7.66
N PHE A 78 2.33 -15.20 -7.05
CA PHE A 78 1.19 -15.51 -6.20
C PHE A 78 1.54 -15.18 -4.74
N LYS A 79 0.83 -14.24 -4.13
CA LYS A 79 1.12 -13.74 -2.78
C LYS A 79 -0.04 -14.00 -1.83
N ILE A 80 0.29 -14.51 -0.64
CA ILE A 80 -0.63 -14.75 0.46
C ILE A 80 -0.23 -13.84 1.62
N GLY A 81 -1.14 -12.98 2.07
CA GLY A 81 -0.96 -12.15 3.25
C GLY A 81 -1.45 -12.87 4.50
N LEU A 82 -0.67 -12.81 5.57
CA LEU A 82 -0.87 -13.50 6.84
C LEU A 82 -0.75 -12.51 8.02
N PRO A 83 -1.61 -11.45 8.07
CA PRO A 83 -1.49 -10.44 9.10
C PRO A 83 -1.75 -11.02 10.50
N ARG A 84 -0.90 -10.64 11.47
CA ARG A 84 -0.97 -11.03 12.87
C ARG A 84 -2.02 -10.19 13.61
N THR A 85 -3.30 -10.41 13.26
CA THR A 85 -4.43 -9.72 13.91
C THR A 85 -4.71 -10.24 15.31
N ASP A 86 -4.03 -11.29 15.72
CA ASP A 86 -4.00 -11.85 17.07
C ASP A 86 -3.08 -11.09 18.03
N LEU A 87 -2.20 -10.20 17.53
CA LEU A 87 -1.26 -9.44 18.32
C LEU A 87 -1.72 -7.99 18.51
N GLU A 88 -1.60 -7.51 19.74
CA GLU A 88 -1.79 -6.10 20.08
C GLU A 88 -0.42 -5.50 20.44
N VAL A 89 0.25 -4.92 19.47
CA VAL A 89 1.59 -4.35 19.62
C VAL A 89 1.51 -2.83 19.71
N THR A 90 2.22 -2.24 20.65
CA THR A 90 2.37 -0.80 20.78
C THR A 90 3.83 -0.38 20.64
N VAL A 91 4.06 0.79 20.03
CA VAL A 91 5.38 1.43 19.95
C VAL A 91 5.27 2.84 20.47
N ARG A 92 5.95 3.13 21.58
CA ARG A 92 5.94 4.47 22.23
C ARG A 92 4.53 5.04 22.39
N GLY A 93 3.58 4.18 22.83
CA GLY A 93 2.18 4.55 23.07
C GLY A 93 1.28 4.57 21.83
N VAL A 94 1.78 4.27 20.65
CA VAL A 94 0.99 4.10 19.43
C VAL A 94 0.66 2.63 19.26
N GLN A 95 -0.63 2.27 19.26
CA GLN A 95 -1.06 0.93 18.89
C GLN A 95 -0.89 0.72 17.38
N LEU A 96 -0.14 -0.31 17.00
CA LEU A 96 0.10 -0.63 15.60
C LEU A 96 -1.14 -1.28 14.97
N ASN A 97 -1.54 -0.76 13.82
CA ASN A 97 -2.43 -1.49 12.94
C ASN A 97 -1.65 -2.70 12.38
N PRO A 98 -2.22 -3.92 12.37
CA PRO A 98 -1.54 -5.07 11.79
C PRO A 98 -1.04 -4.84 10.37
N VAL A 99 -1.75 -4.04 9.57
CA VAL A 99 -1.37 -3.70 8.20
C VAL A 99 -0.18 -2.72 8.13
N LEU A 100 0.09 -1.97 9.21
CA LEU A 100 1.23 -1.05 9.25
C LEU A 100 2.56 -1.81 9.31
N ALA A 101 2.66 -2.78 10.24
CA ALA A 101 3.92 -3.44 10.56
C ALA A 101 3.81 -4.94 10.85
N LEU A 102 2.62 -5.49 11.16
CA LEU A 102 2.47 -6.87 11.61
C LEU A 102 1.94 -7.81 10.49
N GLY A 103 2.30 -7.50 9.26
CA GLY A 103 1.81 -8.19 8.07
C GLY A 103 2.77 -9.28 7.59
N SER A 104 2.73 -10.48 8.17
CA SER A 104 3.41 -11.63 7.55
C SER A 104 2.89 -11.86 6.13
N TRP A 105 3.74 -12.39 5.28
CA TRP A 105 3.38 -12.77 3.92
C TRP A 105 4.30 -13.87 3.38
N VAL A 106 3.79 -14.64 2.41
CA VAL A 106 4.57 -15.55 1.57
C VAL A 106 4.21 -15.30 0.11
N ALA A 107 5.21 -15.38 -0.77
CA ALA A 107 5.09 -15.13 -2.19
C ALA A 107 5.76 -16.24 -2.99
N PHE A 108 5.03 -16.78 -3.96
CA PHE A 108 5.47 -17.87 -4.83
C PHE A 108 5.65 -17.34 -6.24
N LYS A 109 6.74 -17.73 -6.89
CA LYS A 109 7.02 -17.46 -8.30
C LYS A 109 7.54 -18.71 -8.98
N LYS A 110 6.96 -19.03 -10.15
CA LYS A 110 7.45 -20.14 -10.97
C LYS A 110 8.71 -19.77 -11.73
N SER A 111 9.61 -20.73 -11.83
CA SER A 111 10.65 -20.83 -12.83
C SER A 111 10.42 -22.08 -13.71
N PRO A 112 11.17 -22.27 -14.80
CA PRO A 112 10.93 -23.39 -15.71
C PRO A 112 10.92 -24.77 -15.03
N ASN A 113 11.69 -24.96 -13.98
CA ASN A 113 11.92 -26.27 -13.37
C ASN A 113 11.43 -26.40 -11.92
N MET A 114 11.09 -25.29 -11.26
CA MET A 114 10.72 -25.27 -9.85
C MET A 114 9.92 -24.02 -9.49
N THR A 115 9.39 -23.98 -8.30
CA THR A 115 8.81 -22.78 -7.69
C THR A 115 9.77 -22.24 -6.65
N MET A 116 9.99 -20.93 -6.65
CA MET A 116 10.60 -20.20 -5.54
C MET A 116 9.52 -19.72 -4.59
N VAL A 117 9.74 -19.82 -3.31
CA VAL A 117 8.98 -19.12 -2.27
C VAL A 117 9.89 -18.18 -1.50
N MET A 118 9.40 -16.98 -1.24
CA MET A 118 9.99 -16.02 -0.30
C MET A 118 8.91 -15.56 0.66
N GLY A 119 9.32 -15.15 1.85
CA GLY A 119 8.37 -14.66 2.83
C GLY A 119 9.02 -13.83 3.93
N ASP A 120 8.15 -13.19 4.69
CA ASP A 120 8.48 -12.47 5.91
C ASP A 120 7.43 -12.83 6.97
N LEU A 121 7.85 -13.50 8.02
CA LEU A 121 6.99 -14.02 9.07
C LEU A 121 7.14 -13.18 10.34
N VAL A 122 6.05 -12.61 10.80
CA VAL A 122 5.98 -11.89 12.08
C VAL A 122 5.73 -12.89 13.20
N LEU A 123 6.67 -12.98 14.12
CA LEU A 123 6.71 -14.00 15.17
C LEU A 123 6.88 -13.35 16.54
N THR A 124 6.25 -13.92 17.56
CA THR A 124 6.66 -13.66 18.94
C THR A 124 8.00 -14.36 19.23
N GLU A 125 8.74 -13.91 20.25
CA GLU A 125 10.03 -14.54 20.61
C GLU A 125 9.90 -16.05 20.86
N ALA A 126 8.78 -16.48 21.42
CA ALA A 126 8.52 -17.91 21.71
C ALA A 126 8.25 -18.73 20.43
N GLU A 127 7.77 -18.11 19.35
CA GLU A 127 7.47 -18.77 18.08
C GLU A 127 8.71 -18.92 17.18
N VAL A 128 9.76 -18.10 17.38
CA VAL A 128 10.94 -18.07 16.50
C VAL A 128 11.61 -19.44 16.38
N GLY A 129 11.96 -20.07 17.50
CA GLY A 129 12.67 -21.33 17.50
C GLY A 129 11.90 -22.47 16.83
N PRO A 130 10.64 -22.75 17.26
CA PRO A 130 9.81 -23.79 16.64
C PRO A 130 9.55 -23.59 15.16
N VAL A 131 9.27 -22.35 14.71
CA VAL A 131 9.04 -22.05 13.30
C VAL A 131 10.30 -22.27 12.47
N MET A 132 11.44 -21.73 12.92
CA MET A 132 12.72 -21.88 12.24
C MET A 132 13.09 -23.38 12.08
N TRP A 133 12.95 -24.17 13.13
CA TRP A 133 13.21 -25.59 13.09
C TRP A 133 12.34 -26.29 12.05
N SER A 134 11.02 -26.06 12.06
CA SER A 134 10.08 -26.68 11.13
C SER A 134 10.36 -26.33 9.66
N LEU A 135 10.78 -25.09 9.39
CA LEU A 135 11.15 -24.63 8.05
C LEU A 135 12.41 -25.33 7.56
N GLN A 136 13.47 -25.38 8.38
CA GLN A 136 14.74 -26.02 8.02
C GLN A 136 14.61 -27.52 7.78
N GLU A 137 13.83 -28.22 8.59
CA GLU A 137 13.53 -29.65 8.36
C GLU A 137 12.79 -29.91 7.05
N SER A 138 12.12 -28.87 6.52
CA SER A 138 11.36 -28.94 5.26
C SER A 138 12.15 -28.39 4.07
N GLY A 139 13.42 -28.02 4.24
CA GLY A 139 14.26 -27.46 3.18
C GLY A 139 13.91 -26.02 2.78
N ILE A 140 13.31 -25.26 3.69
CA ILE A 140 13.09 -23.82 3.55
C ILE A 140 14.10 -23.11 4.45
N ASP A 141 14.94 -22.28 3.85
CA ASP A 141 15.99 -21.55 4.55
C ASP A 141 15.43 -20.31 5.26
N MET A 142 15.98 -20.01 6.43
CA MET A 142 15.88 -18.71 7.06
C MET A 142 17.01 -17.83 6.52
N THR A 143 16.67 -16.68 5.96
CA THR A 143 17.64 -15.76 5.36
C THR A 143 17.93 -14.53 6.20
N ALA A 144 17.02 -14.17 7.12
CA ALA A 144 17.23 -13.13 8.13
C ALA A 144 16.28 -13.30 9.32
N LEU A 145 16.71 -12.79 10.48
CA LEU A 145 15.89 -12.66 11.68
C LEU A 145 16.22 -11.32 12.34
N HIS A 146 15.26 -10.43 12.44
CA HIS A 146 15.48 -9.05 12.90
C HIS A 146 14.22 -8.41 13.47
N ASN A 147 14.33 -7.18 13.97
CA ASN A 147 13.22 -6.31 14.35
C ASN A 147 12.88 -5.33 13.22
N HIS A 148 11.63 -4.84 13.14
CA HIS A 148 11.27 -3.72 12.27
C HIS A 148 11.31 -2.38 13.03
N VAL A 149 10.85 -2.38 14.26
CA VAL A 149 10.77 -1.18 15.10
C VAL A 149 11.50 -1.41 16.42
N LEU A 150 11.74 -0.34 17.16
CA LEU A 150 12.31 -0.38 18.49
C LEU A 150 11.25 0.04 19.52
N ASP A 151 11.44 -0.37 20.78
CA ASP A 151 10.55 -0.04 21.89
C ASP A 151 9.11 -0.57 21.73
N GLU A 152 8.94 -1.63 20.94
CA GLU A 152 7.65 -2.31 20.82
C GLU A 152 7.34 -3.20 22.04
N SER A 153 6.05 -3.29 22.37
CA SER A 153 5.54 -4.18 23.42
C SER A 153 4.19 -4.80 23.00
N PRO A 154 4.04 -6.14 23.02
CA PRO A 154 5.12 -7.12 23.18
C PRO A 154 6.13 -7.05 22.03
N ARG A 155 7.36 -7.54 22.28
CA ARG A 155 8.38 -7.66 21.25
C ARG A 155 7.97 -8.69 20.19
N VAL A 156 8.19 -8.34 18.92
CA VAL A 156 8.01 -9.25 17.80
C VAL A 156 9.28 -9.28 16.94
N MET A 157 9.50 -10.42 16.28
CA MET A 157 10.62 -10.66 15.38
C MET A 157 10.08 -10.90 13.98
N TYR A 158 10.90 -10.60 12.99
CA TYR A 158 10.59 -10.78 11.58
C TYR A 158 11.60 -11.76 10.99
N MET A 159 11.06 -12.84 10.40
CA MET A 159 11.88 -13.91 9.85
C MET A 159 11.70 -13.97 8.35
N HIS A 160 12.75 -13.59 7.60
CA HIS A 160 12.77 -13.81 6.16
C HIS A 160 13.12 -15.25 5.83
N ILE A 161 12.43 -15.76 4.83
CA ILE A 161 12.56 -17.14 4.38
C ILE A 161 12.71 -17.20 2.87
N SER A 162 13.45 -18.20 2.38
CA SER A 162 13.57 -18.53 0.96
C SER A 162 13.58 -20.06 0.79
N GLY A 163 12.96 -20.54 -0.28
CA GLY A 163 12.95 -21.96 -0.57
C GLY A 163 12.63 -22.25 -2.04
N HIS A 164 13.10 -23.39 -2.52
CA HIS A 164 12.89 -23.81 -3.91
C HIS A 164 12.36 -25.24 -3.94
N GLY A 165 11.39 -25.52 -4.79
CA GLY A 165 10.82 -26.86 -4.91
C GLY A 165 9.49 -26.93 -5.61
N GLU A 166 8.74 -27.98 -5.33
CA GLU A 166 7.36 -28.12 -5.78
C GLU A 166 6.44 -27.22 -4.95
N ALA A 167 5.62 -26.41 -5.62
CA ALA A 167 4.79 -25.37 -4.98
C ALA A 167 3.91 -25.91 -3.84
N LEU A 168 3.29 -27.08 -4.05
CA LEU A 168 2.41 -27.69 -3.03
C LEU A 168 3.20 -28.14 -1.81
N LYS A 169 4.37 -28.74 -1.98
CA LYS A 169 5.23 -29.18 -0.86
C LYS A 169 5.76 -28.00 -0.05
N LEU A 170 6.13 -26.90 -0.72
CA LEU A 170 6.51 -25.66 -0.04
C LEU A 170 5.34 -25.08 0.77
N ALA A 171 4.12 -25.12 0.22
CA ALA A 171 2.92 -24.67 0.91
C ALA A 171 2.59 -25.51 2.15
N GLU A 172 2.69 -26.83 2.04
CA GLU A 172 2.49 -27.78 3.16
C GLU A 172 3.55 -27.58 4.26
N ALA A 173 4.79 -27.33 3.88
CA ALA A 173 5.88 -27.00 4.81
C ALA A 173 5.62 -25.70 5.57
N LEU A 174 5.17 -24.66 4.86
CA LEU A 174 4.79 -23.39 5.47
C LEU A 174 3.58 -23.54 6.39
N HIS A 175 2.57 -24.31 6.01
CA HIS A 175 1.43 -24.58 6.89
C HIS A 175 1.87 -25.26 8.19
N ARG A 176 2.77 -26.26 8.12
CA ARG A 176 3.34 -26.90 9.32
C ARG A 176 4.09 -25.89 10.20
N ALA A 177 4.93 -25.05 9.61
CA ALA A 177 5.66 -24.02 10.36
C ALA A 177 4.70 -23.02 11.02
N LEU A 178 3.67 -22.57 10.30
CA LEU A 178 2.64 -21.66 10.83
C LEU A 178 1.80 -22.26 11.94
N SER A 179 1.70 -23.61 12.02
CA SER A 179 0.98 -24.28 13.12
C SER A 179 1.66 -24.10 14.49
N TYR A 180 2.93 -23.69 14.54
CA TYR A 180 3.63 -23.29 15.76
C TYR A 180 3.36 -21.83 16.17
N THR A 181 2.53 -21.12 15.42
CA THR A 181 2.15 -19.71 15.67
C THR A 181 0.66 -19.60 15.95
N LYS A 182 0.24 -18.42 16.41
CA LYS A 182 -1.17 -18.05 16.49
C LYS A 182 -1.63 -17.21 15.27
N THR A 183 -0.87 -17.24 14.18
CA THR A 183 -1.21 -16.52 12.94
C THR A 183 -2.59 -16.93 12.45
N PRO A 184 -3.55 -16.02 12.28
CA PRO A 184 -4.89 -16.35 11.83
C PRO A 184 -4.88 -16.78 10.35
N LEU A 185 -5.18 -18.05 10.07
CA LEU A 185 -5.31 -18.58 8.72
C LEU A 185 -6.72 -18.38 8.15
N GLU A 186 -7.74 -18.37 8.99
CA GLU A 186 -9.09 -18.03 8.54
C GLU A 186 -9.17 -16.58 8.08
N THR A 187 -10.05 -16.32 7.10
CA THR A 187 -10.29 -14.94 6.66
C THR A 187 -10.98 -14.20 7.82
N PRO A 188 -10.34 -13.21 8.46
CA PRO A 188 -11.03 -12.44 9.48
C PRO A 188 -12.23 -11.79 8.83
N GLY A 189 -13.42 -11.97 9.43
CA GLY A 189 -14.49 -11.01 9.21
C GLY A 189 -13.88 -9.62 9.43
N LYS A 190 -14.20 -8.64 8.56
CA LYS A 190 -13.60 -7.29 8.58
C LYS A 190 -13.24 -6.86 9.99
N ALA A 191 -11.98 -6.99 10.36
CA ALA A 191 -11.46 -6.46 11.62
C ALA A 191 -11.50 -4.95 11.49
N THR A 192 -12.59 -4.36 11.90
CA THR A 192 -12.70 -2.93 12.10
C THR A 192 -11.89 -2.61 13.34
N LEU A 193 -10.77 -1.94 13.17
CA LEU A 193 -10.15 -1.24 14.30
C LEU A 193 -11.25 -0.41 14.97
N LYS A 194 -11.46 -0.64 16.26
CA LYS A 194 -12.55 -0.05 17.06
C LYS A 194 -12.48 1.47 17.14
N THR A 195 -11.42 2.10 16.61
CA THR A 195 -11.26 3.55 16.65
C THR A 195 -10.52 4.04 15.40
N ARG A 196 -11.28 4.37 14.37
CA ARG A 196 -10.74 5.22 13.30
C ARG A 196 -10.71 6.65 13.87
N MET A 197 -9.56 7.14 14.26
CA MET A 197 -9.38 8.56 14.57
C MET A 197 -9.72 9.36 13.33
N PRO A 198 -10.49 10.45 13.43
CA PRO A 198 -10.71 11.34 12.29
C PRO A 198 -9.35 11.91 11.87
N ALA A 199 -8.89 11.51 10.69
CA ALA A 199 -7.67 12.04 10.08
C ALA A 199 -8.06 13.06 9.02
N ARG A 200 -7.39 14.23 9.03
CA ARG A 200 -7.47 15.21 7.94
C ARG A 200 -6.49 14.91 6.82
N ILE A 201 -5.60 13.92 7.05
CA ILE A 201 -4.62 13.51 6.05
C ILE A 201 -5.33 12.68 5.00
N GLU A 202 -5.24 13.11 3.75
CA GLU A 202 -5.74 12.34 2.62
C GLU A 202 -4.58 11.70 1.87
N LEU A 203 -4.81 10.50 1.32
CA LEU A 203 -3.81 9.77 0.54
C LEU A 203 -3.21 10.65 -0.57
N HIS A 204 -4.05 11.41 -1.27
CA HIS A 204 -3.61 12.29 -2.36
C HIS A 204 -2.56 13.34 -1.93
N GLN A 205 -2.65 13.88 -0.71
CA GLN A 205 -1.65 14.83 -0.20
C GLN A 205 -0.28 14.16 -0.04
N LEU A 206 -0.27 12.92 0.45
CA LEU A 206 0.96 12.12 0.57
C LEU A 206 1.51 11.74 -0.81
N GLU A 207 0.64 11.39 -1.77
CA GLU A 207 1.02 11.08 -3.15
C GLU A 207 1.73 12.26 -3.83
N VAL A 208 1.19 13.47 -3.67
CA VAL A 208 1.79 14.70 -4.21
C VAL A 208 3.18 14.93 -3.63
N VAL A 209 3.34 14.84 -2.30
CA VAL A 209 4.63 15.08 -1.63
C VAL A 209 5.65 13.99 -1.97
N LEU A 210 5.25 12.73 -1.92
CA LEU A 210 6.14 11.60 -2.25
C LEU A 210 6.41 11.49 -3.75
N ASN A 211 5.59 12.13 -4.57
CA ASN A 211 5.56 11.93 -6.03
C ASN A 211 5.47 10.45 -6.38
N ARG A 212 4.52 9.74 -5.76
CA ARG A 212 4.28 8.29 -5.90
C ARG A 212 2.80 8.00 -5.68
N THR A 213 2.28 7.03 -6.42
CA THR A 213 0.93 6.53 -6.20
C THR A 213 0.90 5.57 -5.03
N GLY A 214 -0.05 5.76 -4.13
CA GLY A 214 -0.28 4.93 -2.96
C GLY A 214 -1.62 4.19 -3.03
N LYS A 215 -1.89 3.44 -1.98
CA LYS A 215 -3.20 2.81 -1.75
C LYS A 215 -3.58 2.90 -0.28
N GLU A 216 -4.87 2.98 -0.01
CA GLU A 216 -5.37 2.77 1.35
C GLU A 216 -5.68 1.30 1.59
N ASN A 217 -5.25 0.78 2.71
CA ASN A 217 -5.54 -0.56 3.16
C ASN A 217 -5.84 -0.54 4.66
N SER A 218 -7.10 -0.78 5.02
CA SER A 218 -7.56 -0.85 6.41
C SER A 218 -7.11 0.32 7.28
N GLY A 219 -7.13 1.54 6.72
CA GLY A 219 -6.76 2.77 7.42
C GLY A 219 -5.27 3.09 7.44
N VAL A 220 -4.45 2.34 6.70
CA VAL A 220 -3.03 2.60 6.48
C VAL A 220 -2.81 3.00 5.02
N TYR A 221 -2.09 4.09 4.78
CA TYR A 221 -1.65 4.50 3.45
C TYR A 221 -0.32 3.85 3.13
N GLN A 222 -0.27 3.09 2.03
CA GLN A 222 0.86 2.26 1.64
C GLN A 222 1.40 2.65 0.28
N PHE A 223 2.73 2.79 0.19
CA PHE A 223 3.47 3.05 -1.03
C PHE A 223 4.47 1.91 -1.25
N SER A 224 4.53 1.40 -2.48
CA SER A 224 5.50 0.39 -2.91
C SER A 224 6.28 0.94 -4.09
N ILE A 225 7.58 1.13 -3.90
CA ILE A 225 8.43 1.86 -4.83
C ILE A 225 9.57 0.94 -5.28
N PRO A 226 9.46 0.36 -6.48
CA PRO A 226 10.48 -0.52 -7.02
C PRO A 226 11.82 0.20 -7.25
N ARG A 227 12.90 -0.55 -7.23
CA ARG A 227 14.20 -0.10 -7.73
C ARG A 227 14.21 -0.09 -9.27
N ALA A 228 15.09 0.72 -9.84
CA ALA A 228 15.28 0.75 -11.30
C ALA A 228 16.11 -0.46 -11.80
N GLU A 229 16.94 -1.04 -10.93
CA GLU A 229 17.71 -2.24 -11.26
C GLU A 229 16.86 -3.50 -11.21
N LYS A 230 17.18 -4.45 -12.06
CA LYS A 230 16.73 -5.82 -11.94
C LYS A 230 17.44 -6.50 -10.78
N ILE A 231 16.67 -7.14 -9.93
CA ILE A 231 17.20 -7.93 -8.82
C ILE A 231 17.15 -9.40 -9.22
N MET A 232 18.27 -10.06 -9.12
CA MET A 232 18.41 -11.47 -9.47
C MET A 232 18.81 -12.27 -8.24
N GLU A 233 18.31 -13.48 -8.12
CA GLU A 233 18.77 -14.49 -7.17
C GLU A 233 18.80 -15.84 -7.89
N ASN A 234 19.95 -16.53 -7.89
CA ASN A 234 20.11 -17.82 -8.57
C ASN A 234 19.52 -17.86 -10.00
N GLU A 235 19.87 -16.87 -10.84
CA GLU A 235 19.39 -16.70 -12.22
C GLU A 235 17.90 -16.37 -12.37
N MET A 236 17.14 -16.27 -11.26
CA MET A 236 15.74 -15.81 -11.28
C MET A 236 15.65 -14.31 -11.01
N GLU A 237 14.84 -13.61 -11.80
CA GLU A 237 14.48 -12.23 -11.52
C GLU A 237 13.47 -12.17 -10.38
N ILE A 238 13.85 -11.48 -9.29
CA ILE A 238 12.97 -11.25 -8.14
C ILE A 238 12.05 -10.07 -8.44
N SER A 239 10.74 -10.34 -8.45
CA SER A 239 9.73 -9.30 -8.66
C SER A 239 9.65 -8.37 -7.46
N PRO A 240 9.37 -7.06 -7.66
CA PRO A 240 9.08 -6.12 -6.58
C PRO A 240 8.04 -6.63 -5.56
N ALA A 241 7.07 -7.43 -6.02
CA ALA A 241 6.04 -8.04 -5.18
C ALA A 241 6.57 -9.07 -4.17
N MET A 242 7.82 -9.53 -4.36
CA MET A 242 8.51 -10.50 -3.48
C MET A 242 9.40 -9.81 -2.43
N GLY A 243 9.10 -8.58 -2.05
CA GLY A 243 9.77 -7.89 -0.94
C GLY A 243 11.02 -7.11 -1.32
N VAL A 244 11.25 -6.83 -2.62
CA VAL A 244 12.40 -6.02 -3.10
C VAL A 244 11.99 -4.63 -3.63
N ALA A 245 10.88 -4.11 -3.13
CA ALA A 245 10.46 -2.72 -3.34
C ALA A 245 10.49 -1.97 -2.02
N THR A 246 10.98 -0.73 -2.03
CA THR A 246 10.87 0.16 -0.87
C THR A 246 9.40 0.31 -0.47
N ALA A 247 9.10 -0.01 0.78
CA ALA A 247 7.77 0.11 1.37
C ALA A 247 7.73 1.32 2.30
N ILE A 248 6.73 2.18 2.14
CA ILE A 248 6.47 3.32 3.02
C ILE A 248 5.01 3.25 3.45
N ASN A 249 4.78 3.19 4.76
CA ASN A 249 3.44 3.07 5.31
C ASN A 249 3.17 4.21 6.29
N PHE A 250 1.95 4.79 6.21
CA PHE A 250 1.47 5.82 7.12
C PHE A 250 0.20 5.32 7.80
N GLN A 251 0.22 5.27 9.12
CA GLN A 251 -0.97 5.06 9.95
C GLN A 251 -1.37 6.40 10.56
N PRO A 252 -2.51 7.00 10.17
CA PRO A 252 -3.04 8.18 10.84
C PRO A 252 -3.29 7.91 12.34
N ILE A 253 -2.82 8.82 13.20
CA ILE A 253 -2.95 8.71 14.66
C ILE A 253 -3.52 9.99 15.31
N GLY A 254 -3.98 10.92 14.51
CA GLY A 254 -4.58 12.19 14.90
C GLY A 254 -4.95 12.99 13.66
N GLU A 255 -5.33 14.26 13.82
CA GLU A 255 -5.81 15.09 12.71
C GLU A 255 -4.78 15.17 11.58
N ASP A 256 -3.56 15.62 11.86
CA ASP A 256 -2.50 15.82 10.86
C ASP A 256 -1.25 14.96 11.14
N ARG A 257 -1.36 14.01 12.08
CA ARG A 257 -0.25 13.18 12.54
C ARG A 257 -0.36 11.75 12.04
N ALA A 258 0.79 11.16 11.73
CA ALA A 258 0.88 9.74 11.42
C ALA A 258 2.05 9.08 12.16
N ALA A 259 1.88 7.81 12.46
CA ALA A 259 2.99 6.90 12.69
C ALA A 259 3.43 6.33 11.34
N ILE A 260 4.73 6.29 11.10
CA ILE A 260 5.30 5.75 9.87
C ILE A 260 6.28 4.62 10.18
N THR A 261 6.27 3.62 9.34
CA THR A 261 7.31 2.61 9.22
C THR A 261 7.38 2.08 7.80
N GLY A 262 8.44 1.40 7.48
CA GLY A 262 8.64 0.80 6.18
C GLY A 262 10.02 0.21 6.04
N ASP A 263 10.42 0.01 4.81
CA ASP A 263 11.65 -0.66 4.46
C ASP A 263 12.26 -0.04 3.20
N PHE A 264 13.38 0.63 3.32
CA PHE A 264 14.14 1.09 2.16
C PHE A 264 14.96 -0.07 1.59
N VAL A 265 14.87 -0.28 0.29
CA VAL A 265 15.69 -1.26 -0.44
C VAL A 265 16.87 -0.52 -1.09
N LEU A 266 18.08 -0.81 -0.66
CA LEU A 266 19.28 -0.01 -0.93
C LEU A 266 20.42 -0.86 -1.48
N VAL A 267 21.26 -0.26 -2.34
CA VAL A 267 22.62 -0.74 -2.58
C VAL A 267 23.59 -0.09 -1.59
N ALA A 268 24.78 -0.65 -1.42
CA ALA A 268 25.75 -0.23 -0.40
C ALA A 268 26.04 1.29 -0.41
N SER A 269 26.16 1.91 -1.58
CA SER A 269 26.44 3.34 -1.73
C SER A 269 25.30 4.26 -1.26
N GLU A 270 24.08 3.75 -1.16
CA GLU A 270 22.88 4.51 -0.77
C GLU A 270 22.63 4.48 0.75
N VAL A 271 23.19 3.48 1.46
CA VAL A 271 22.91 3.23 2.88
C VAL A 271 23.14 4.47 3.75
N ASN A 272 24.35 4.98 3.77
CA ASN A 272 24.69 6.13 4.63
C ASN A 272 24.00 7.43 4.18
N PRO A 273 23.91 7.78 2.88
CA PRO A 273 23.13 8.91 2.42
C PRO A 273 21.66 8.89 2.89
N VAL A 274 21.01 7.73 2.84
CA VAL A 274 19.62 7.57 3.32
C VAL A 274 19.55 7.70 4.85
N ILE A 275 20.47 7.07 5.62
CA ILE A 275 20.53 7.23 7.09
C ILE A 275 20.65 8.71 7.48
N HIS A 276 21.57 9.45 6.87
CA HIS A 276 21.77 10.87 7.16
C HIS A 276 20.47 11.65 6.91
N THR A 277 19.88 11.46 5.73
CA THR A 277 18.66 12.18 5.34
C THR A 277 17.50 11.88 6.27
N LEU A 278 17.26 10.61 6.63
CA LEU A 278 16.19 10.24 7.56
C LEU A 278 16.39 10.90 8.93
N ARG A 279 17.60 10.83 9.49
CA ARG A 279 17.92 11.41 10.80
C ARG A 279 17.78 12.93 10.84
N GLU A 280 18.21 13.65 9.81
CA GLU A 280 18.04 15.10 9.68
C GLU A 280 16.58 15.52 9.63
N ASN A 281 15.69 14.63 9.19
CA ASN A 281 14.25 14.86 9.13
C ASN A 281 13.49 14.24 10.32
N GLY A 282 14.19 13.83 11.39
CA GLY A 282 13.57 13.30 12.62
C GLY A 282 12.99 11.90 12.48
N ILE A 283 13.41 11.13 11.48
CA ILE A 283 13.01 9.76 11.24
C ILE A 283 14.10 8.82 11.74
N ALA A 284 13.78 8.00 12.73
CA ALA A 284 14.73 7.07 13.32
C ALA A 284 14.93 5.85 12.40
N VAL A 285 16.18 5.46 12.17
CA VAL A 285 16.52 4.15 11.58
C VAL A 285 16.46 3.12 12.69
N THR A 286 15.73 2.02 12.46
CA THR A 286 15.46 1.00 13.48
C THR A 286 16.13 -0.34 13.22
N ALA A 287 16.46 -0.64 11.97
CA ALA A 287 17.24 -1.82 11.59
C ALA A 287 17.94 -1.61 10.24
N LEU A 288 19.01 -2.33 10.02
CA LEU A 288 19.71 -2.48 8.73
C LEU A 288 20.12 -3.95 8.60
N HIS A 289 19.67 -4.63 7.56
CA HIS A 289 19.82 -6.07 7.40
C HIS A 289 19.74 -6.49 5.92
N SER A 290 19.79 -7.79 5.63
CA SER A 290 19.55 -8.37 4.31
C SER A 290 18.28 -9.23 4.34
N HIS A 291 17.56 -9.36 3.22
CA HIS A 291 16.45 -10.30 3.06
C HIS A 291 16.89 -11.62 2.42
N MET A 292 17.95 -11.58 1.64
CA MET A 292 18.44 -12.68 0.82
C MET A 292 19.94 -12.91 1.07
N LEU A 293 20.45 -14.05 0.61
CA LEU A 293 21.85 -14.41 0.80
C LEU A 293 22.70 -14.23 -0.45
N ASP A 294 22.13 -14.44 -1.64
CA ASP A 294 22.85 -14.55 -2.91
C ASP A 294 22.33 -13.64 -4.02
N GLU A 295 21.62 -12.55 -3.65
CA GLU A 295 21.06 -11.62 -4.62
C GLU A 295 22.11 -10.73 -5.29
N SER A 296 21.82 -10.32 -6.52
CA SER A 296 22.61 -9.36 -7.30
C SER A 296 21.72 -8.30 -7.94
N PRO A 297 22.04 -6.99 -7.78
CA PRO A 297 23.08 -6.45 -6.92
C PRO A 297 22.83 -6.79 -5.44
N ARG A 298 23.88 -6.80 -4.62
CA ARG A 298 23.73 -6.96 -3.16
C ARG A 298 22.88 -5.86 -2.59
N LEU A 299 21.81 -6.24 -1.86
CA LEU A 299 20.84 -5.33 -1.27
C LEU A 299 20.98 -5.24 0.26
N PHE A 300 20.65 -4.07 0.76
CA PHE A 300 20.49 -3.76 2.18
C PHE A 300 19.07 -3.22 2.38
N PHE A 301 18.44 -3.65 3.45
CA PHE A 301 17.10 -3.30 3.82
C PHE A 301 17.12 -2.50 5.10
N MET A 302 16.44 -1.35 5.12
CA MET A 302 16.55 -0.41 6.22
C MET A 302 15.18 -0.01 6.74
N HIS A 303 14.87 -0.48 7.94
CA HIS A 303 13.65 -0.08 8.61
C HIS A 303 13.79 1.27 9.30
N PHE A 304 12.67 1.96 9.41
CA PHE A 304 12.58 3.27 10.03
C PHE A 304 11.28 3.42 10.82
N TRP A 305 11.29 4.35 11.75
CA TRP A 305 10.13 4.72 12.56
C TRP A 305 10.10 6.21 12.84
N ALA A 306 8.92 6.81 12.76
CA ALA A 306 8.64 8.13 13.31
C ALA A 306 7.15 8.28 13.62
N ASN A 307 6.83 9.27 14.45
CA ASN A 307 5.47 9.66 14.80
C ASN A 307 5.45 11.19 14.91
N ASP A 308 4.98 11.87 13.86
CA ASP A 308 4.95 13.33 13.76
C ASP A 308 3.87 13.79 12.76
N GLU A 309 3.90 15.07 12.36
CA GLU A 309 3.07 15.62 11.28
C GLU A 309 3.33 14.83 9.98
N ALA A 310 2.26 14.31 9.37
CA ALA A 310 2.36 13.38 8.25
C ALA A 310 3.04 13.98 7.01
N LEU A 311 2.72 15.23 6.66
CA LEU A 311 3.34 15.87 5.48
C LEU A 311 4.81 16.24 5.73
N LYS A 312 5.20 16.54 6.98
CA LYS A 312 6.61 16.70 7.36
C LYS A 312 7.37 15.40 7.17
N LEU A 313 6.80 14.28 7.67
CA LEU A 313 7.38 12.95 7.49
C LEU A 313 7.46 12.56 6.01
N ALA A 314 6.42 12.83 5.22
CA ALA A 314 6.42 12.57 3.79
C ALA A 314 7.53 13.34 3.04
N ARG A 315 7.78 14.61 3.39
CA ARG A 315 8.89 15.40 2.84
C ARG A 315 10.25 14.78 3.18
N GLY A 316 10.45 14.38 4.43
CA GLY A 316 11.68 13.68 4.85
C GLY A 316 11.91 12.38 4.09
N LEU A 317 10.86 11.58 3.93
CA LEU A 317 10.91 10.33 3.15
C LEU A 317 11.14 10.59 1.66
N ARG A 318 10.58 11.67 1.08
CA ARG A 318 10.86 12.06 -0.31
C ARG A 318 12.35 12.37 -0.50
N LEU A 319 12.94 13.17 0.39
CA LEU A 319 14.36 13.48 0.35
C LEU A 319 15.25 12.24 0.48
N ALA A 320 14.83 11.26 1.28
CA ALA A 320 15.53 9.99 1.41
C ALA A 320 15.39 9.13 0.13
N LEU A 321 14.19 9.08 -0.47
CA LEU A 321 13.98 8.41 -1.77
C LEU A 321 14.85 9.01 -2.88
N ASP A 322 15.12 10.32 -2.85
CA ASP A 322 15.99 11.00 -3.81
C ASP A 322 17.47 10.56 -3.73
N LYS A 323 17.84 9.81 -2.67
CA LYS A 323 19.16 9.20 -2.51
C LYS A 323 19.24 7.78 -3.05
N THR A 324 18.13 7.25 -3.61
CA THR A 324 18.04 5.88 -4.10
C THR A 324 17.79 5.85 -5.61
N ASN A 325 18.21 4.78 -6.27
CA ASN A 325 17.89 4.53 -7.67
C ASN A 325 16.50 3.86 -7.80
N SER A 326 15.48 4.53 -7.31
CA SER A 326 14.09 4.08 -7.44
C SER A 326 13.52 4.42 -8.82
N VAL A 327 12.62 3.58 -9.33
CA VAL A 327 11.92 3.86 -10.60
C VAL A 327 11.29 5.25 -10.54
N ALA A 328 11.55 6.09 -11.56
CA ALA A 328 10.86 7.36 -11.71
C ALA A 328 9.37 7.13 -12.02
N HIS A 329 8.53 8.09 -11.65
CA HIS A 329 7.10 8.08 -12.05
C HIS A 329 6.97 8.46 -13.51
#